data_6fb45e6b047b255155e9b85422d89297
#
_entry.id   6fb45e6b047b255155e9b85422d89297
#
_cell.length_a   1.000
_cell.length_b   1.000
_cell.length_c   1.000
_cell.angle_alpha   90.00
_cell.angle_beta   90.00
_cell.angle_gamma   90.00
#
_symmetry.space_group_name_H-M   'P 1'
#
loop_
_entity.id
_entity.type
_entity.pdbx_description
1 polymer ?
#
loop_
_entity_poly.entity_id
_entity_poly.type
_entity_poly.pdbx_seq_one_letter_code
_entity_poly.pdbx_strand_id
1 'polypeptide(L)'
;ALRPKTFYNSIRNTRDLLVDFSKVKIEFAYIRTENLIDHPKGLDDLLLTPAYQSHIDEIVQDITEDEINSKFFFRMNIRDQINRLKRQFALDSVKSFYARWENQIGEEEFVFEHMLYQYNAAEDKVIRAMPLAIRDFIRVGDDYFEMIKVPNIRTDVLEIKLAPRRKGTIVDDFGKCQLVNVRKFKAFVNKPSHIDYKAIINDCYNLYQPINYVAEPNRPWPHIQKLMEHIFGEQVELGYDYMQLLYLKPMQILPILCLVSQERGTGKTTFLDLLRETFGNNAIIVGNSEITSEFNALVSGKLIVGVDETSLEDNTKVTERLKMMSTAKKVPMQRTGKDHEEIENFTKYVLCSNNETRFIYTQ
;
A
#
# COMPACT_ATOMS: atom_id res chain seq x y z
N ALA A 1 29.54 24.98 5.71
CA ALA A 1 29.88 24.13 4.56
C ALA A 1 29.02 22.89 4.59
N LEU A 2 28.09 22.80 3.67
CA LEU A 2 27.28 21.63 3.43
C LEU A 2 28.22 20.45 3.15
N ARG A 3 28.32 19.50 4.07
CA ARG A 3 29.01 18.26 3.81
C ARG A 3 28.12 17.42 2.90
N PRO A 4 28.48 17.22 1.63
CA PRO A 4 27.52 16.88 0.59
C PRO A 4 26.69 15.64 0.90
N LYS A 5 27.33 14.51 1.27
CA LYS A 5 26.62 13.22 1.40
C LYS A 5 25.71 13.13 2.61
N THR A 6 26.20 13.46 3.79
CA THR A 6 25.44 13.29 5.05
C THR A 6 24.28 14.27 5.15
N PHE A 7 24.50 15.51 4.75
CA PHE A 7 23.48 16.55 4.78
C PHE A 7 22.38 16.29 3.76
N TYR A 8 22.74 15.94 2.53
CA TYR A 8 21.75 15.62 1.50
C TYR A 8 20.90 14.40 1.87
N ASN A 9 21.53 13.33 2.38
CA ASN A 9 20.79 12.16 2.82
C ASN A 9 19.86 12.47 4.00
N SER A 10 20.30 13.33 4.92
CA SER A 10 19.45 13.79 6.03
C SER A 10 18.24 14.57 5.52
N ILE A 11 18.44 15.53 4.64
CA ILE A 11 17.38 16.33 4.04
C ILE A 11 16.41 15.44 3.25
N ARG A 12 16.93 14.54 2.43
CA ARG A 12 16.11 13.61 1.65
C ARG A 12 15.26 12.72 2.56
N ASN A 13 15.85 12.13 3.59
CA ASN A 13 15.12 11.29 4.54
C ASN A 13 14.04 12.08 5.28
N THR A 14 14.35 13.30 5.68
CA THR A 14 13.37 14.19 6.32
C THR A 14 12.22 14.54 5.37
N ARG A 15 12.54 14.86 4.10
CA ARG A 15 11.52 15.11 3.09
C ARG A 15 10.62 13.90 2.88
N ASP A 16 11.21 12.73 2.69
CA ASP A 16 10.48 11.50 2.41
C ASP A 16 9.55 11.14 3.59
N LEU A 17 10.02 11.31 4.83
CA LEU A 17 9.20 11.16 6.02
C LEU A 17 8.03 12.16 6.07
N LEU A 18 8.28 13.43 5.79
CA LEU A 18 7.26 14.48 5.86
C LEU A 18 6.22 14.35 4.75
N VAL A 19 6.61 13.94 3.55
CA VAL A 19 5.68 13.68 2.43
C VAL A 19 4.71 12.56 2.76
N ASP A 20 5.19 11.50 3.40
CA ASP A 20 4.33 10.38 3.81
C ASP A 20 3.27 10.81 4.86
N PHE A 21 3.59 11.80 5.69
CA PHE A 21 2.68 12.27 6.75
C PHE A 21 1.70 13.36 6.33
N SER A 22 2.11 14.28 5.44
CA SER A 22 1.39 15.55 5.28
C SER A 22 0.78 15.79 3.90
N LYS A 23 1.11 15.01 2.88
CA LYS A 23 0.79 15.28 1.47
C LYS A 23 1.19 16.69 0.98
N VAL A 24 2.10 17.34 1.71
CA VAL A 24 2.57 18.68 1.41
C VAL A 24 3.77 18.62 0.47
N LYS A 25 3.80 19.46 -0.53
CA LYS A 25 4.98 19.65 -1.40
C LYS A 25 6.10 20.28 -0.57
N ILE A 26 7.22 19.56 -0.46
CA ILE A 26 8.39 20.02 0.29
C ILE A 26 9.50 20.38 -0.70
N GLU A 27 9.95 21.61 -0.63
CA GLU A 27 11.05 22.11 -1.42
C GLU A 27 12.20 22.57 -0.52
N PHE A 28 13.42 22.51 -1.04
CA PHE A 28 14.60 23.00 -0.34
C PHE A 28 15.05 24.32 -0.92
N ALA A 29 15.15 25.31 -0.07
CA ALA A 29 15.74 26.58 -0.40
C ALA A 29 17.13 26.70 0.25
N TYR A 30 18.09 27.17 -0.51
CA TYR A 30 19.45 27.42 -0.04
C TYR A 30 19.73 28.91 -0.08
N ILE A 31 20.44 29.41 0.92
CA ILE A 31 20.88 30.79 0.96
C ILE A 31 22.03 31.00 -0.05
N ARG A 32 21.98 32.06 -0.82
CA ARG A 32 23.04 32.44 -1.77
C ARG A 32 24.24 33.04 -1.04
N THR A 33 24.83 32.31 -0.12
CA THR A 33 25.89 32.72 0.77
C THR A 33 27.03 33.44 0.04
N GLU A 34 27.40 33.01 -1.15
CA GLU A 34 28.49 33.59 -1.94
C GLU A 34 28.23 35.00 -2.42
N ASN A 35 26.95 35.38 -2.56
CA ASN A 35 26.52 36.65 -3.10
C ASN A 35 26.07 37.65 -2.02
N LEU A 36 26.13 37.23 -0.76
CA LEU A 36 25.61 37.99 0.37
C LEU A 36 26.76 38.52 1.25
N ILE A 37 26.58 39.68 1.82
CA ILE A 37 27.49 40.29 2.78
C ILE A 37 27.55 39.38 4.02
N ASP A 38 28.73 39.26 4.60
CA ASP A 38 29.01 38.41 5.78
C ASP A 38 28.75 36.89 5.59
N HIS A 39 28.46 36.48 4.36
CA HIS A 39 28.31 35.05 4.01
C HIS A 39 27.45 34.25 4.99
N PRO A 40 26.17 34.62 5.25
CA PRO A 40 25.30 33.97 6.20
C PRO A 40 25.13 32.50 5.86
N LYS A 41 25.24 31.62 6.87
CA LYS A 41 25.19 30.15 6.69
C LYS A 41 23.81 29.55 6.90
N GLY A 42 22.95 30.26 7.61
CA GLY A 42 21.62 29.87 7.98
C GLY A 42 20.63 31.04 7.85
N LEU A 43 19.34 30.75 7.94
CA LEU A 43 18.29 31.77 7.90
C LEU A 43 18.41 32.73 9.09
N ASP A 44 18.77 32.20 10.24
CA ASP A 44 19.07 32.95 11.45
C ASP A 44 20.22 33.92 11.24
N ASP A 45 21.33 33.49 10.68
CA ASP A 45 22.46 34.37 10.32
C ASP A 45 22.04 35.46 9.36
N LEU A 46 21.23 35.12 8.33
CA LEU A 46 20.74 36.08 7.35
C LEU A 46 19.86 37.15 7.98
N LEU A 47 18.94 36.78 8.84
CA LEU A 47 18.03 37.67 9.52
C LEU A 47 18.75 38.57 10.57
N LEU A 48 19.83 38.07 11.16
CA LEU A 48 20.63 38.79 12.15
C LEU A 48 21.68 39.70 11.52
N THR A 49 21.99 39.55 10.24
CA THR A 49 22.98 40.41 9.53
C THR A 49 22.46 41.82 9.42
N PRO A 50 23.14 42.84 9.99
CA PRO A 50 22.65 44.22 10.01
C PRO A 50 22.33 44.81 8.63
N ALA A 51 23.08 44.42 7.59
CA ALA A 51 22.87 44.84 6.22
C ALA A 51 21.52 44.42 5.64
N TYR A 52 20.87 43.41 6.21
CA TYR A 52 19.62 42.83 5.69
C TYR A 52 18.41 43.06 6.59
N GLN A 53 18.56 43.73 7.73
CA GLN A 53 17.43 43.99 8.63
C GLN A 53 16.30 44.80 8.01
N SER A 54 16.61 45.70 7.07
CA SER A 54 15.60 46.44 6.30
C SER A 54 14.93 45.63 5.19
N HIS A 55 15.37 44.38 4.93
CA HIS A 55 14.90 43.51 3.87
C HIS A 55 14.18 42.26 4.42
N ILE A 56 13.76 42.25 5.69
CA ILE A 56 13.13 41.10 6.32
C ILE A 56 11.87 40.67 5.57
N ASP A 57 11.04 41.64 5.17
CA ASP A 57 9.81 41.37 4.41
C ASP A 57 10.11 40.76 3.04
N GLU A 58 11.14 41.25 2.35
CA GLU A 58 11.61 40.71 1.07
C GLU A 58 12.14 39.26 1.25
N ILE A 59 12.90 39.01 2.32
CA ILE A 59 13.43 37.68 2.64
C ILE A 59 12.30 36.70 2.92
N VAL A 60 11.30 37.13 3.68
CA VAL A 60 10.12 36.29 4.02
C VAL A 60 9.29 36.05 2.75
N GLN A 61 9.09 37.06 1.92
CA GLN A 61 8.39 36.92 0.65
C GLN A 61 9.10 35.92 -0.28
N ASP A 62 10.42 36.04 -0.43
CA ASP A 62 11.24 35.13 -1.24
C ASP A 62 11.15 33.67 -0.83
N ILE A 63 10.97 33.39 0.47
CA ILE A 63 10.78 32.00 0.97
C ILE A 63 9.40 31.48 0.58
N THR A 64 8.39 32.34 0.54
CA THR A 64 6.99 31.95 0.33
C THR A 64 6.58 31.93 -1.14
N GLU A 65 7.28 32.63 -2.01
CA GLU A 65 6.98 32.67 -3.45
C GLU A 65 7.44 31.38 -4.16
N ASP A 66 6.62 30.96 -5.12
CA ASP A 66 6.92 29.79 -5.97
C ASP A 66 8.07 30.02 -6.97
N GLU A 67 8.57 31.25 -7.08
CA GLU A 67 9.62 31.61 -8.03
C GLU A 67 11.02 31.31 -7.51
N ILE A 68 11.76 30.61 -8.33
CA ILE A 68 13.00 29.89 -8.01
C ILE A 68 14.24 30.80 -7.89
N ASN A 69 14.18 32.05 -8.28
CA ASN A 69 15.36 32.93 -8.38
C ASN A 69 15.22 34.25 -7.62
N SER A 70 15.29 34.16 -6.31
CA SER A 70 15.40 35.36 -5.49
C SER A 70 16.83 35.84 -5.30
N LYS A 71 16.99 37.05 -4.78
CA LYS A 71 18.28 37.61 -4.38
C LYS A 71 18.96 36.83 -3.26
N PHE A 72 18.15 36.31 -2.33
CA PHE A 72 18.63 35.68 -1.09
C PHE A 72 18.66 34.16 -1.18
N PHE A 73 17.73 33.54 -1.92
CA PHE A 73 17.55 32.12 -1.95
C PHE A 73 17.69 31.50 -3.33
N PHE A 74 18.00 30.26 -3.28
CA PHE A 74 18.10 29.39 -4.44
C PHE A 74 17.37 28.09 -4.12
N ARG A 75 16.34 27.76 -4.86
CA ARG A 75 15.68 26.45 -4.78
C ARG A 75 16.41 25.48 -5.68
N MET A 76 16.71 24.32 -5.14
CA MET A 76 17.46 23.32 -5.88
C MET A 76 16.57 22.67 -6.93
N ASN A 77 16.83 23.03 -8.19
CA ASN A 77 16.23 22.38 -9.35
C ASN A 77 17.36 21.84 -10.22
N ILE A 78 17.62 20.54 -10.12
CA ILE A 78 18.68 19.88 -10.91
C ILE A 78 18.41 19.97 -12.40
N ARG A 79 17.13 19.98 -12.80
CA ARG A 79 16.73 19.97 -14.20
C ARG A 79 17.42 21.04 -15.04
N ASP A 80 17.63 22.22 -14.46
CA ASP A 80 18.09 23.37 -15.24
C ASP A 80 19.56 23.73 -14.99
N GLN A 81 20.26 23.07 -14.01
CA GLN A 81 21.46 23.71 -13.48
C GLN A 81 22.51 22.81 -12.85
N ILE A 82 22.92 21.79 -13.55
CA ILE A 82 24.04 20.96 -13.08
C ILE A 82 25.30 21.79 -12.76
N ASN A 83 25.57 22.84 -13.50
CA ASN A 83 26.70 23.72 -13.20
C ASN A 83 26.52 24.53 -11.90
N ARG A 84 25.29 24.81 -11.48
CA ARG A 84 25.05 25.39 -10.15
C ARG A 84 25.16 24.36 -9.06
N LEU A 85 24.73 23.12 -9.31
CA LEU A 85 24.97 22.00 -8.39
C LEU A 85 26.45 21.73 -8.17
N LYS A 86 27.23 21.74 -9.22
CA LYS A 86 28.69 21.60 -9.09
C LYS A 86 29.24 22.64 -8.12
N ARG A 87 28.85 23.91 -8.27
CA ARG A 87 29.24 25.01 -7.38
C ARG A 87 28.69 24.86 -5.97
N GLN A 88 27.38 24.60 -5.86
CA GLN A 88 26.71 24.49 -4.57
C GLN A 88 27.27 23.38 -3.68
N PHE A 89 27.64 22.26 -4.27
CA PHE A 89 28.17 21.13 -3.56
C PHE A 89 29.71 20.98 -3.67
N ALA A 90 30.40 22.02 -4.15
CA ALA A 90 31.85 22.03 -4.34
C ALA A 90 32.34 20.79 -5.13
N LEU A 91 31.71 20.52 -6.28
CA LEU A 91 32.01 19.37 -7.12
C LEU A 91 32.80 19.80 -8.35
N ASP A 92 33.83 19.02 -8.69
CA ASP A 92 34.65 19.27 -9.89
C ASP A 92 33.89 18.86 -11.17
N SER A 93 33.03 17.86 -11.07
CA SER A 93 32.30 17.31 -12.20
C SER A 93 30.95 16.71 -11.79
N VAL A 94 30.06 16.49 -12.77
CA VAL A 94 28.81 15.74 -12.57
C VAL A 94 29.11 14.31 -12.17
N LYS A 95 30.22 13.73 -12.65
CA LYS A 95 30.69 12.41 -12.25
C LYS A 95 30.99 12.33 -10.75
N SER A 96 31.58 13.38 -10.18
CA SER A 96 31.83 13.47 -8.74
C SER A 96 30.54 13.54 -7.95
N PHE A 97 29.54 14.30 -8.41
CA PHE A 97 28.21 14.33 -7.85
C PHE A 97 27.57 12.94 -7.87
N TYR A 98 27.56 12.31 -8.99
CA TYR A 98 27.05 10.98 -9.22
C TYR A 98 27.66 9.93 -8.28
N ALA A 99 28.99 9.88 -8.18
CA ALA A 99 29.69 8.96 -7.29
C ALA A 99 29.37 9.19 -5.80
N ARG A 100 29.20 10.46 -5.39
CA ARG A 100 28.90 10.80 -4.00
C ARG A 100 27.50 10.44 -3.55
N TRP A 101 26.52 10.53 -4.46
CA TRP A 101 25.11 10.36 -4.10
C TRP A 101 24.63 8.92 -4.21
N GLU A 102 25.46 8.01 -4.70
CA GLU A 102 25.14 6.57 -4.81
C GLU A 102 23.82 6.29 -5.55
N ASN A 103 23.34 7.25 -6.33
CA ASN A 103 22.13 7.10 -7.15
C ASN A 103 22.47 6.53 -8.52
N GLN A 104 23.52 5.71 -8.59
CA GLN A 104 24.01 5.13 -9.83
C GLN A 104 23.06 4.09 -10.36
N ILE A 105 22.57 4.32 -11.55
CA ILE A 105 21.69 3.42 -12.27
C ILE A 105 22.48 2.72 -13.38
N GLY A 106 23.41 3.43 -13.98
CA GLY A 106 24.33 3.00 -15.00
C GLY A 106 25.53 3.95 -15.09
N GLU A 107 26.44 3.74 -16.03
CA GLU A 107 27.62 4.59 -16.18
C GLU A 107 27.29 6.01 -16.66
N GLU A 108 26.16 6.17 -17.36
CA GLU A 108 25.75 7.42 -18.00
C GLU A 108 24.41 7.96 -17.49
N GLU A 109 23.79 7.30 -16.53
CA GLU A 109 22.49 7.69 -16.02
C GLU A 109 22.51 7.84 -14.51
N PHE A 110 21.78 8.82 -14.00
CA PHE A 110 21.52 8.98 -12.58
C PHE A 110 20.13 9.56 -12.30
N VAL A 111 19.61 9.27 -11.12
CA VAL A 111 18.31 9.79 -10.66
C VAL A 111 18.53 10.74 -9.51
N PHE A 112 17.86 11.88 -9.59
CA PHE A 112 17.80 12.84 -8.52
C PHE A 112 16.43 13.52 -8.52
N GLU A 113 15.81 13.63 -7.34
CA GLU A 113 14.50 14.27 -7.16
C GLU A 113 13.43 13.85 -8.19
N HIS A 114 13.30 12.53 -8.39
CA HIS A 114 12.35 11.95 -9.34
C HIS A 114 12.56 12.29 -10.82
N MET A 115 13.76 12.79 -11.15
CA MET A 115 14.18 13.01 -12.53
C MET A 115 15.31 12.03 -12.89
N LEU A 116 15.21 11.44 -14.06
CA LEU A 116 16.28 10.66 -14.69
C LEU A 116 17.09 11.60 -15.58
N TYR A 117 18.38 11.63 -15.32
CA TYR A 117 19.35 12.41 -16.08
C TYR A 117 20.24 11.46 -16.89
N GLN A 118 20.41 11.78 -18.15
CA GLN A 118 21.44 11.16 -18.99
C GLN A 118 22.65 12.08 -19.08
N TYR A 119 23.81 11.53 -18.79
CA TYR A 119 25.06 12.26 -18.67
C TYR A 119 26.07 11.80 -19.71
N ASN A 120 26.73 12.76 -20.36
CA ASN A 120 27.84 12.51 -21.27
C ASN A 120 29.15 12.74 -20.52
N ALA A 121 29.88 11.67 -20.25
CA ALA A 121 31.14 11.71 -19.49
C ALA A 121 32.27 12.44 -20.25
N ALA A 122 32.26 12.40 -21.57
CA ALA A 122 33.28 13.04 -22.41
C ALA A 122 33.17 14.55 -22.39
N GLU A 123 31.92 15.06 -22.34
CA GLU A 123 31.63 16.49 -22.31
C GLU A 123 31.37 17.04 -20.92
N ASP A 124 31.30 16.17 -19.90
CA ASP A 124 30.91 16.51 -18.53
C ASP A 124 29.57 17.31 -18.49
N LYS A 125 28.59 16.84 -19.29
CA LYS A 125 27.31 17.50 -19.44
C LYS A 125 26.13 16.55 -19.27
N VAL A 126 25.01 17.08 -18.78
CA VAL A 126 23.71 16.42 -18.89
C VAL A 126 23.14 16.70 -20.26
N ILE A 127 22.98 15.64 -21.05
CA ILE A 127 22.43 15.72 -22.40
C ILE A 127 20.93 15.53 -22.42
N ARG A 128 20.36 14.90 -21.40
CA ARG A 128 18.93 14.63 -21.30
C ARG A 128 18.47 14.63 -19.85
N ALA A 129 17.31 15.21 -19.60
CA ALA A 129 16.59 15.08 -18.34
C ALA A 129 15.12 14.77 -18.63
N MET A 130 14.58 13.76 -17.96
CA MET A 130 13.18 13.38 -18.10
C MET A 130 12.58 13.03 -16.75
N PRO A 131 11.26 13.28 -16.55
CA PRO A 131 10.59 12.76 -15.37
C PRO A 131 10.75 11.26 -15.28
N LEU A 132 11.15 10.76 -14.11
CA LEU A 132 11.16 9.33 -13.86
C LEU A 132 9.70 8.89 -13.71
N ALA A 133 9.23 8.05 -14.61
CA ALA A 133 7.96 7.37 -14.45
C ALA A 133 8.11 6.36 -13.29
N ILE A 134 7.74 6.78 -12.09
CA ILE A 134 7.83 5.94 -10.90
C ILE A 134 6.67 4.94 -10.96
N ARG A 135 7.00 3.65 -11.04
CA ARG A 135 6.06 2.57 -10.84
C ARG A 135 6.08 2.17 -9.37
N ASP A 136 4.93 1.74 -8.88
CA ASP A 136 4.77 1.40 -7.48
C ASP A 136 5.25 -0.03 -7.21
N PHE A 137 6.57 -0.19 -7.13
CA PHE A 137 7.20 -1.45 -6.76
C PHE A 137 7.44 -1.51 -5.27
N ILE A 138 7.24 -2.70 -4.70
CA ILE A 138 7.66 -3.03 -3.35
C ILE A 138 8.56 -4.26 -3.36
N ARG A 139 9.43 -4.37 -2.35
CA ARG A 139 10.22 -5.58 -2.07
C ARG A 139 9.84 -6.11 -0.70
N VAL A 140 9.48 -7.38 -0.63
CA VAL A 140 9.18 -8.06 0.63
C VAL A 140 10.13 -9.25 0.77
N GLY A 141 11.01 -9.18 1.76
CA GLY A 141 12.17 -10.08 1.80
C GLY A 141 13.02 -9.92 0.54
N ASP A 142 13.15 -10.98 -0.23
CA ASP A 142 13.91 -11.01 -1.50
C ASP A 142 13.02 -10.90 -2.75
N ASP A 143 11.69 -10.94 -2.58
CA ASP A 143 10.73 -10.93 -3.68
C ASP A 143 10.27 -9.50 -4.01
N TYR A 144 10.10 -9.24 -5.31
CA TYR A 144 9.59 -7.97 -5.81
C TYR A 144 8.14 -8.10 -6.27
N PHE A 145 7.36 -7.06 -6.05
CA PHE A 145 5.97 -6.97 -6.47
C PHE A 145 5.70 -5.59 -7.06
N GLU A 146 4.87 -5.55 -8.09
CA GLU A 146 4.29 -4.32 -8.61
C GLU A 146 2.90 -4.14 -8.02
N MET A 147 2.62 -2.98 -7.45
CA MET A 147 1.29 -2.61 -6.99
C MET A 147 0.48 -2.09 -8.18
N ILE A 148 -0.30 -2.97 -8.78
CA ILE A 148 -1.14 -2.63 -9.94
C ILE A 148 -2.56 -2.28 -9.50
N LYS A 149 -3.14 -1.27 -10.14
CA LYS A 149 -4.55 -0.92 -9.97
C LYS A 149 -5.36 -1.61 -11.05
N VAL A 150 -6.22 -2.52 -10.65
CA VAL A 150 -7.08 -3.28 -11.56
C VAL A 150 -8.51 -2.85 -11.32
N PRO A 151 -9.27 -2.45 -12.36
CA PRO A 151 -10.67 -2.11 -12.19
C PRO A 151 -11.47 -3.37 -11.84
N ASN A 152 -12.33 -3.26 -10.85
CA ASN A 152 -13.37 -4.24 -10.60
C ASN A 152 -14.48 -4.03 -11.65
N ILE A 153 -14.71 -5.03 -12.50
CA ILE A 153 -15.63 -4.92 -13.64
C ILE A 153 -17.09 -4.64 -13.21
N ARG A 154 -17.46 -4.97 -11.97
CA ARG A 154 -18.83 -4.78 -11.47
C ARG A 154 -19.07 -3.42 -10.82
N THR A 155 -18.02 -2.89 -10.16
CA THR A 155 -18.16 -1.68 -9.32
C THR A 155 -17.39 -0.47 -9.86
N ASP A 156 -16.59 -0.66 -10.93
CA ASP A 156 -15.62 0.31 -11.48
C ASP A 156 -14.61 0.85 -10.44
N VAL A 157 -14.58 0.26 -9.24
CA VAL A 157 -13.63 0.62 -8.19
C VAL A 157 -12.28 0.01 -8.51
N LEU A 158 -11.22 0.82 -8.39
CA LEU A 158 -9.85 0.36 -8.57
C LEU A 158 -9.37 -0.42 -7.35
N GLU A 159 -9.06 -1.68 -7.56
CA GLU A 159 -8.47 -2.57 -6.56
C GLU A 159 -6.95 -2.64 -6.73
N ILE A 160 -6.23 -2.60 -5.61
CA ILE A 160 -4.78 -2.77 -5.62
C ILE A 160 -4.46 -4.26 -5.55
N LYS A 161 -3.72 -4.75 -6.55
CA LYS A 161 -3.20 -6.12 -6.59
C LYS A 161 -1.68 -6.12 -6.61
N LEU A 162 -1.08 -7.07 -5.89
CA LEU A 162 0.36 -7.31 -5.91
C LEU A 162 0.70 -8.32 -7.01
N ALA A 163 1.32 -7.85 -8.07
CA ALA A 163 1.81 -8.70 -9.16
C ALA A 163 3.28 -9.07 -8.91
N PRO A 164 3.62 -10.35 -8.76
CA PRO A 164 5.02 -10.77 -8.61
C PRO A 164 5.86 -10.33 -9.81
N ARG A 165 7.06 -9.82 -9.55
CA ARG A 165 8.02 -9.40 -10.58
C ARG A 165 9.41 -9.94 -10.27
N ARG A 166 10.13 -10.36 -11.28
CA ARG A 166 11.56 -10.69 -11.14
C ARG A 166 12.37 -9.40 -11.22
N LYS A 167 13.40 -9.28 -10.39
CA LYS A 167 14.30 -8.13 -10.41
C LYS A 167 14.86 -7.85 -11.81
N GLY A 168 15.27 -8.89 -12.54
CA GLY A 168 15.74 -8.77 -13.92
C GLY A 168 14.71 -8.14 -14.83
N THR A 169 13.47 -8.63 -14.82
CA THR A 169 12.35 -8.06 -15.62
C THR A 169 12.10 -6.58 -15.31
N ILE A 170 12.17 -6.19 -14.02
CA ILE A 170 12.03 -4.77 -13.67
C ILE A 170 13.15 -3.93 -14.30
N VAL A 171 14.37 -4.44 -14.28
CA VAL A 171 15.54 -3.75 -14.86
C VAL A 171 15.45 -3.69 -16.38
N ASP A 172 15.05 -4.79 -17.01
CA ASP A 172 14.99 -4.90 -18.47
C ASP A 172 13.86 -4.04 -19.06
N ASP A 173 12.69 -4.05 -18.41
CA ASP A 173 11.50 -3.32 -18.90
C ASP A 173 11.53 -1.82 -18.53
N PHE A 174 12.06 -1.48 -17.35
CA PHE A 174 11.88 -0.14 -16.76
C PHE A 174 13.19 0.53 -16.32
N GLY A 175 14.32 -0.16 -16.45
CA GLY A 175 15.63 0.33 -16.03
C GLY A 175 15.94 0.17 -14.54
N LYS A 176 17.23 0.19 -14.20
CA LYS A 176 17.72 0.07 -12.80
C LYS A 176 17.19 1.18 -11.88
N CYS A 177 16.82 2.32 -12.45
CA CYS A 177 16.27 3.47 -11.72
C CYS A 177 15.04 3.14 -10.85
N GLN A 178 14.20 2.21 -11.30
CA GLN A 178 13.04 1.77 -10.55
C GLN A 178 13.38 1.10 -9.21
N LEU A 179 14.57 0.51 -9.12
CA LEU A 179 15.02 -0.18 -7.89
C LEU A 179 15.52 0.78 -6.79
N VAL A 180 15.84 2.02 -7.14
CA VAL A 180 16.38 3.02 -6.19
C VAL A 180 15.35 3.39 -5.12
N ASN A 181 14.09 3.51 -5.51
CA ASN A 181 12.99 3.97 -4.66
C ASN A 181 12.03 2.85 -4.24
N VAL A 182 12.42 1.58 -4.42
CA VAL A 182 11.58 0.45 -4.00
C VAL A 182 11.44 0.43 -2.48
N ARG A 183 10.20 0.53 -1.99
CA ARG A 183 9.90 0.35 -0.56
C ARG A 183 10.20 -1.08 -0.15
N LYS A 184 10.93 -1.25 0.96
CA LYS A 184 11.40 -2.55 1.44
C LYS A 184 10.67 -2.93 2.71
N PHE A 185 10.15 -4.15 2.74
CA PHE A 185 9.48 -4.74 3.89
C PHE A 185 10.17 -6.04 4.29
N LYS A 186 10.15 -6.36 5.58
CA LYS A 186 10.75 -7.59 6.12
C LYS A 186 9.97 -8.83 5.69
N ALA A 187 8.65 -8.75 5.78
CA ALA A 187 7.74 -9.87 5.50
C ALA A 187 6.35 -9.34 5.16
N PHE A 188 5.47 -10.25 4.77
CA PHE A 188 4.05 -10.00 4.77
C PHE A 188 3.45 -10.33 6.14
N VAL A 189 2.50 -9.51 6.56
CA VAL A 189 1.58 -9.81 7.66
C VAL A 189 0.16 -9.74 7.13
N ASN A 190 -0.77 -10.39 7.80
CA ASN A 190 -2.19 -10.30 7.46
C ASN A 190 -2.99 -10.02 8.74
N LYS A 191 -3.06 -8.75 9.12
CA LYS A 191 -3.73 -8.31 10.34
C LYS A 191 -5.00 -7.56 9.99
N PRO A 192 -6.18 -8.18 10.18
CA PRO A 192 -7.46 -7.51 9.94
C PRO A 192 -7.71 -6.43 10.97
N SER A 193 -8.11 -5.26 10.51
CA SER A 193 -8.65 -4.16 11.31
C SER A 193 -9.44 -3.24 10.40
N HIS A 194 -10.62 -2.79 10.86
CA HIS A 194 -11.44 -1.84 10.12
C HIS A 194 -11.45 -0.46 10.78
N ILE A 195 -11.08 -0.37 12.05
CA ILE A 195 -11.05 0.88 12.83
C ILE A 195 -9.64 1.48 12.78
N ASP A 196 -8.64 0.70 13.19
CA ASP A 196 -7.24 1.13 13.29
C ASP A 196 -6.38 0.42 12.24
N TYR A 197 -6.78 0.49 10.97
CA TYR A 197 -6.03 -0.15 9.90
C TYR A 197 -4.64 0.46 9.74
N LYS A 198 -3.63 -0.41 9.63
CA LYS A 198 -2.26 -0.04 9.33
C LYS A 198 -1.76 -0.84 8.13
N ALA A 199 -1.39 -0.13 7.07
CA ALA A 199 -0.80 -0.75 5.88
C ALA A 199 0.60 -1.33 6.14
N ILE A 200 1.31 -0.80 7.14
CA ILE A 200 2.64 -1.22 7.54
C ILE A 200 2.64 -1.49 9.04
N ILE A 201 3.12 -2.67 9.44
CA ILE A 201 3.20 -3.11 10.83
C ILE A 201 4.62 -3.63 11.09
N ASN A 202 5.39 -2.95 11.94
CA ASN A 202 6.77 -3.33 12.29
C ASN A 202 7.65 -3.66 11.06
N ASP A 203 7.66 -2.78 10.07
CA ASP A 203 8.35 -2.94 8.79
C ASP A 203 7.84 -4.12 7.92
N CYS A 204 6.68 -4.68 8.23
CA CYS A 204 6.01 -5.70 7.43
C CYS A 204 4.86 -5.09 6.64
N TYR A 205 4.62 -5.59 5.43
CA TYR A 205 3.51 -5.16 4.58
C TYR A 205 2.23 -5.91 4.96
N ASN A 206 1.15 -5.17 5.27
CA ASN A 206 -0.12 -5.79 5.62
C ASN A 206 -0.91 -6.14 4.35
N LEU A 207 -1.17 -7.45 4.15
CA LEU A 207 -1.96 -7.96 3.02
C LEU A 207 -3.46 -7.70 3.18
N TYR A 208 -3.92 -7.51 4.43
CA TYR A 208 -5.31 -7.17 4.68
C TYR A 208 -5.61 -5.81 4.06
N GLN A 209 -6.73 -5.68 3.37
CA GLN A 209 -7.10 -4.44 2.71
C GLN A 209 -8.10 -3.65 3.55
N PRO A 210 -7.97 -2.31 3.62
CA PRO A 210 -8.95 -1.49 4.32
C PRO A 210 -10.31 -1.55 3.62
N ILE A 211 -11.35 -1.37 4.38
CA ILE A 211 -12.69 -1.10 3.83
C ILE A 211 -12.70 0.36 3.36
N ASN A 212 -13.05 0.57 2.09
CA ASN A 212 -13.01 1.90 1.47
C ASN A 212 -14.30 2.71 1.65
N TYR A 213 -15.23 2.23 2.44
CA TYR A 213 -16.48 2.93 2.70
C TYR A 213 -16.35 3.85 3.91
N VAL A 214 -16.91 5.05 3.77
CA VAL A 214 -17.08 5.98 4.88
C VAL A 214 -18.46 5.70 5.49
N ALA A 215 -18.48 5.41 6.80
CA ALA A 215 -19.73 5.23 7.51
C ALA A 215 -20.52 6.55 7.56
N GLU A 216 -21.75 6.53 7.08
CA GLU A 216 -22.70 7.66 7.17
C GLU A 216 -23.70 7.34 8.27
N PRO A 217 -23.53 7.86 9.50
CA PRO A 217 -24.47 7.62 10.56
C PRO A 217 -25.87 8.15 10.19
N ASN A 218 -26.87 7.41 10.58
CA ASN A 218 -28.29 7.76 10.36
C ASN A 218 -28.79 7.71 8.91
N ARG A 219 -28.01 7.21 7.98
CA ARG A 219 -28.52 6.96 6.63
C ARG A 219 -29.46 5.74 6.66
N PRO A 220 -30.70 5.85 6.15
CA PRO A 220 -31.61 4.70 6.09
C PRO A 220 -31.11 3.65 5.11
N TRP A 221 -31.19 2.38 5.49
CA TRP A 221 -30.75 1.22 4.71
C TRP A 221 -31.83 0.12 4.58
N PRO A 222 -33.06 0.48 4.13
CA PRO A 222 -34.24 -0.39 4.22
C PRO A 222 -34.11 -1.68 3.42
N HIS A 223 -33.35 -1.69 2.32
CA HIS A 223 -33.15 -2.90 1.50
C HIS A 223 -32.28 -3.92 2.19
N ILE A 224 -31.19 -3.49 2.81
CA ILE A 224 -30.32 -4.36 3.58
C ILE A 224 -31.05 -4.87 4.83
N GLN A 225 -31.78 -4.00 5.51
CA GLN A 225 -32.57 -4.37 6.67
C GLN A 225 -33.59 -5.48 6.31
N LYS A 226 -34.37 -5.31 5.24
CA LYS A 226 -35.29 -6.33 4.74
C LYS A 226 -34.59 -7.65 4.37
N LEU A 227 -33.39 -7.58 3.78
CA LEU A 227 -32.62 -8.79 3.47
C LEU A 227 -32.20 -9.50 4.76
N MET A 228 -31.73 -8.76 5.78
CA MET A 228 -31.33 -9.33 7.08
C MET A 228 -32.54 -9.96 7.80
N GLU A 229 -33.66 -9.27 7.86
CA GLU A 229 -34.94 -9.77 8.43
C GLU A 229 -35.37 -11.05 7.69
N HIS A 230 -35.27 -11.08 6.36
CA HIS A 230 -35.66 -12.24 5.56
C HIS A 230 -34.73 -13.44 5.78
N ILE A 231 -33.40 -13.23 5.80
CA ILE A 231 -32.41 -14.31 5.94
C ILE A 231 -32.41 -14.90 7.36
N PHE A 232 -32.52 -14.06 8.38
CA PHE A 232 -32.35 -14.47 9.78
C PHE A 232 -33.71 -14.68 10.50
N GLY A 233 -34.80 -14.17 9.97
CA GLY A 233 -36.13 -14.30 10.56
C GLY A 233 -36.14 -13.86 12.03
N GLU A 234 -36.59 -14.77 12.92
CA GLU A 234 -36.61 -14.50 14.36
C GLU A 234 -35.23 -14.29 14.99
N GLN A 235 -34.15 -14.68 14.30
CA GLN A 235 -32.78 -14.51 14.75
C GLN A 235 -32.10 -13.27 14.17
N VAL A 236 -32.84 -12.28 13.70
CA VAL A 236 -32.29 -11.10 13.02
C VAL A 236 -31.29 -10.31 13.88
N GLU A 237 -31.53 -10.21 15.19
CA GLU A 237 -30.59 -9.59 16.13
C GLU A 237 -29.25 -10.31 16.18
N LEU A 238 -29.26 -11.65 16.19
CA LEU A 238 -28.04 -12.44 16.08
C LEU A 238 -27.31 -12.19 14.75
N GLY A 239 -28.06 -12.01 13.66
CA GLY A 239 -27.52 -11.61 12.36
C GLY A 239 -26.80 -10.26 12.41
N TYR A 240 -27.40 -9.26 13.05
CA TYR A 240 -26.77 -7.95 13.25
C TYR A 240 -25.53 -8.03 14.13
N ASP A 241 -25.59 -8.76 15.24
CA ASP A 241 -24.45 -8.98 16.13
C ASP A 241 -23.29 -9.66 15.38
N TYR A 242 -23.60 -10.65 14.55
CA TYR A 242 -22.62 -11.34 13.73
C TYR A 242 -21.91 -10.37 12.77
N MET A 243 -22.68 -9.54 12.04
CA MET A 243 -22.13 -8.52 11.14
C MET A 243 -21.30 -7.48 11.90
N GLN A 244 -21.78 -7.04 13.06
CA GLN A 244 -21.06 -6.10 13.92
C GLN A 244 -19.72 -6.68 14.41
N LEU A 245 -19.69 -7.94 14.81
CA LEU A 245 -18.45 -8.63 15.23
C LEU A 245 -17.46 -8.80 14.07
N LEU A 246 -17.93 -9.10 12.85
CA LEU A 246 -17.07 -9.11 11.66
C LEU A 246 -16.35 -7.78 11.46
N TYR A 247 -17.04 -6.67 11.76
CA TYR A 247 -16.49 -5.33 11.60
C TYR A 247 -15.62 -4.90 12.79
N LEU A 248 -16.13 -5.00 14.02
CA LEU A 248 -15.44 -4.48 15.21
C LEU A 248 -14.34 -5.39 15.74
N LYS A 249 -14.50 -6.71 15.59
CA LYS A 249 -13.57 -7.72 16.12
C LYS A 249 -13.20 -8.77 15.08
N PRO A 250 -12.59 -8.39 13.96
CA PRO A 250 -12.33 -9.29 12.84
C PRO A 250 -11.41 -10.47 13.19
N MET A 251 -10.60 -10.37 14.25
CA MET A 251 -9.77 -11.48 14.75
C MET A 251 -10.56 -12.52 15.57
N GLN A 252 -11.76 -12.18 16.03
CA GLN A 252 -12.55 -13.10 16.85
C GLN A 252 -13.03 -14.28 16.00
N ILE A 253 -12.83 -15.50 16.47
CA ILE A 253 -13.41 -16.70 15.87
C ILE A 253 -14.93 -16.65 16.10
N LEU A 254 -15.70 -16.85 15.04
CA LEU A 254 -17.16 -16.91 15.06
C LEU A 254 -17.62 -18.29 14.58
N PRO A 255 -18.82 -18.74 14.98
CA PRO A 255 -19.42 -19.95 14.45
C PRO A 255 -19.57 -19.91 12.92
N ILE A 256 -19.55 -21.06 12.28
CA ILE A 256 -19.91 -21.18 10.87
C ILE A 256 -21.39 -20.78 10.73
N LEU A 257 -21.66 -19.84 9.84
CA LEU A 257 -23.03 -19.44 9.52
C LEU A 257 -23.56 -20.35 8.41
N CYS A 258 -24.64 -21.06 8.68
CA CYS A 258 -25.28 -21.97 7.74
C CYS A 258 -26.64 -21.43 7.30
N LEU A 259 -26.76 -21.11 6.02
CA LEU A 259 -27.99 -20.62 5.39
C LEU A 259 -28.60 -21.78 4.55
N VAL A 260 -29.65 -22.37 5.06
CA VAL A 260 -30.23 -23.59 4.46
C VAL A 260 -31.71 -23.36 4.15
N SER A 261 -32.15 -23.71 2.95
CA SER A 261 -33.58 -23.72 2.59
C SER A 261 -33.80 -24.66 1.39
N GLN A 262 -34.92 -25.36 1.36
CA GLN A 262 -35.30 -26.20 0.21
C GLN A 262 -35.61 -25.39 -1.03
N GLU A 263 -36.12 -24.19 -0.84
CA GLU A 263 -36.53 -23.30 -1.93
C GLU A 263 -35.31 -22.59 -2.53
N ARG A 264 -35.35 -22.40 -3.85
CA ARG A 264 -34.39 -21.57 -4.57
C ARG A 264 -34.85 -20.11 -4.55
N GLY A 265 -33.90 -19.19 -4.73
CA GLY A 265 -34.21 -17.77 -4.79
C GLY A 265 -34.56 -17.11 -3.44
N THR A 266 -34.19 -17.74 -2.32
CA THR A 266 -34.44 -17.25 -0.96
C THR A 266 -33.40 -16.25 -0.46
N GLY A 267 -32.61 -15.65 -1.34
CA GLY A 267 -31.66 -14.56 -0.97
C GLY A 267 -30.31 -15.02 -0.41
N LYS A 268 -30.02 -16.31 -0.30
CA LYS A 268 -28.74 -16.83 0.23
C LYS A 268 -27.52 -16.28 -0.53
N THR A 269 -27.52 -16.40 -1.85
CA THR A 269 -26.45 -15.87 -2.72
C THR A 269 -26.39 -14.35 -2.64
N THR A 270 -27.54 -13.66 -2.54
CA THR A 270 -27.62 -12.20 -2.35
C THR A 270 -26.95 -11.77 -1.05
N PHE A 271 -27.10 -12.57 0.01
CA PHE A 271 -26.42 -12.30 1.29
C PHE A 271 -24.89 -12.51 1.15
N LEU A 272 -24.44 -13.55 0.46
CA LEU A 272 -23.01 -13.72 0.17
C LEU A 272 -22.45 -12.56 -0.67
N ASP A 273 -23.21 -12.08 -1.65
CA ASP A 273 -22.84 -10.92 -2.44
C ASP A 273 -22.76 -9.65 -1.58
N LEU A 274 -23.72 -9.44 -0.65
CA LEU A 274 -23.65 -8.33 0.31
C LEU A 274 -22.36 -8.38 1.14
N LEU A 275 -21.97 -9.56 1.63
CA LEU A 275 -20.71 -9.73 2.38
C LEU A 275 -19.50 -9.41 1.51
N ARG A 276 -19.50 -9.88 0.26
CA ARG A 276 -18.40 -9.63 -0.68
C ARG A 276 -18.28 -8.14 -1.03
N GLU A 277 -19.40 -7.47 -1.30
CA GLU A 277 -19.40 -6.02 -1.57
C GLU A 277 -18.98 -5.21 -0.34
N THR A 278 -19.41 -5.61 0.87
CA THR A 278 -19.06 -4.91 2.11
C THR A 278 -17.58 -5.05 2.47
N PHE A 279 -17.02 -6.26 2.36
CA PHE A 279 -15.65 -6.55 2.79
C PHE A 279 -14.62 -6.60 1.65
N GLY A 280 -15.07 -6.42 0.41
CA GLY A 280 -14.23 -6.33 -0.78
C GLY A 280 -13.29 -7.54 -0.93
N ASN A 281 -12.02 -7.29 -1.17
CA ASN A 281 -11.01 -8.34 -1.35
C ASN A 281 -10.77 -9.22 -0.12
N ASN A 282 -11.31 -8.85 1.04
CA ASN A 282 -11.22 -9.67 2.25
C ASN A 282 -12.30 -10.76 2.33
N ALA A 283 -13.28 -10.73 1.42
CA ALA A 283 -14.29 -11.76 1.27
C ALA A 283 -14.18 -12.46 -0.09
N ILE A 284 -14.45 -13.76 -0.10
CA ILE A 284 -14.46 -14.55 -1.33
C ILE A 284 -15.65 -15.50 -1.31
N ILE A 285 -16.24 -15.74 -2.48
CA ILE A 285 -17.26 -16.77 -2.68
C ILE A 285 -16.63 -17.87 -3.54
N VAL A 286 -16.70 -19.09 -3.07
CA VAL A 286 -16.11 -20.29 -3.69
C VAL A 286 -17.13 -21.39 -3.81
N GLY A 287 -16.91 -22.35 -4.71
CA GLY A 287 -17.67 -23.59 -4.78
C GLY A 287 -17.05 -24.70 -3.92
N ASN A 288 -17.68 -25.87 -3.94
CA ASN A 288 -17.22 -27.03 -3.17
C ASN A 288 -15.81 -27.51 -3.57
N SER A 289 -15.45 -27.41 -4.85
CA SER A 289 -14.17 -27.87 -5.38
C SER A 289 -12.98 -27.11 -4.79
N GLU A 290 -13.14 -25.80 -4.57
CA GLU A 290 -12.08 -24.95 -4.04
C GLU A 290 -11.81 -25.22 -2.56
N ILE A 291 -12.84 -25.61 -1.79
CA ILE A 291 -12.65 -25.98 -0.37
C ILE A 291 -11.97 -27.32 -0.24
N THR A 292 -12.22 -28.25 -1.16
CA THR A 292 -11.63 -29.58 -1.15
C THR A 292 -10.19 -29.61 -1.62
N SER A 293 -9.75 -28.60 -2.38
CA SER A 293 -8.40 -28.56 -2.94
C SER A 293 -7.33 -28.47 -1.84
N GLU A 294 -6.22 -29.16 -2.01
CA GLU A 294 -5.09 -29.11 -1.07
C GLU A 294 -4.43 -27.73 -1.03
N PHE A 295 -4.58 -26.94 -2.09
CA PHE A 295 -3.99 -25.61 -2.25
C PHE A 295 -5.00 -24.50 -1.90
N ASN A 296 -4.99 -24.08 -0.65
CA ASN A 296 -5.92 -23.06 -0.16
C ASN A 296 -5.43 -21.61 -0.30
N ALA A 297 -4.56 -21.31 -1.24
CA ALA A 297 -4.04 -19.94 -1.44
C ALA A 297 -5.16 -18.92 -1.70
N LEU A 298 -6.28 -19.33 -2.30
CA LEU A 298 -7.42 -18.47 -2.57
C LEU A 298 -8.20 -18.07 -1.31
N VAL A 299 -8.38 -19.00 -0.37
CA VAL A 299 -9.17 -18.77 0.85
C VAL A 299 -8.33 -18.33 2.03
N SER A 300 -7.03 -18.64 2.01
CA SER A 300 -6.11 -18.27 3.08
C SER A 300 -6.01 -16.76 3.23
N GLY A 301 -6.16 -16.29 4.48
CA GLY A 301 -6.04 -14.88 4.81
C GLY A 301 -7.26 -14.04 4.43
N LYS A 302 -8.35 -14.67 4.02
CA LYS A 302 -9.64 -13.98 3.84
C LYS A 302 -10.37 -13.88 5.18
N LEU A 303 -11.09 -12.78 5.37
CA LEU A 303 -11.96 -12.61 6.55
C LEU A 303 -13.19 -13.49 6.44
N ILE A 304 -13.78 -13.56 5.24
CA ILE A 304 -15.01 -14.29 4.96
C ILE A 304 -14.80 -15.20 3.75
N VAL A 305 -15.20 -16.44 3.92
CA VAL A 305 -15.29 -17.43 2.85
C VAL A 305 -16.74 -17.89 2.74
N GLY A 306 -17.43 -17.40 1.74
CA GLY A 306 -18.76 -17.85 1.36
C GLY A 306 -18.66 -19.11 0.49
N VAL A 307 -19.46 -20.12 0.77
CA VAL A 307 -19.56 -21.34 -0.04
C VAL A 307 -20.96 -21.44 -0.56
N ASP A 308 -21.12 -21.27 -1.86
CA ASP A 308 -22.43 -21.40 -2.50
C ASP A 308 -22.67 -22.83 -2.98
N GLU A 309 -23.92 -23.30 -2.88
CA GLU A 309 -24.36 -24.63 -3.24
C GLU A 309 -23.59 -25.76 -2.52
N THR A 310 -23.41 -25.63 -1.21
CA THR A 310 -22.69 -26.64 -0.40
C THR A 310 -23.48 -27.94 -0.30
N SER A 311 -22.86 -29.07 -0.69
CA SER A 311 -23.31 -30.42 -0.37
C SER A 311 -22.22 -31.14 0.41
N LEU A 312 -22.46 -31.35 1.69
CA LEU A 312 -21.48 -32.01 2.60
C LEU A 312 -21.77 -33.50 2.83
N GLU A 313 -22.86 -33.99 2.24
CA GLU A 313 -23.41 -35.31 2.51
C GLU A 313 -22.45 -36.47 2.21
N ASP A 314 -21.70 -36.38 1.13
CA ASP A 314 -20.83 -37.47 0.67
C ASP A 314 -19.34 -37.20 0.95
N ASN A 315 -19.00 -36.18 1.71
CA ASN A 315 -17.60 -35.76 1.86
C ASN A 315 -17.25 -35.45 3.33
N THR A 316 -17.13 -36.52 4.14
CA THR A 316 -16.65 -36.43 5.54
C THR A 316 -15.35 -35.63 5.65
N LYS A 317 -14.45 -35.74 4.66
CA LYS A 317 -13.20 -34.99 4.62
C LYS A 317 -13.42 -33.50 4.55
N VAL A 318 -14.40 -33.01 3.78
CA VAL A 318 -14.74 -31.57 3.70
C VAL A 318 -15.29 -31.08 5.02
N THR A 319 -16.18 -31.82 5.63
CA THR A 319 -16.78 -31.44 6.92
C THR A 319 -15.74 -31.38 8.02
N GLU A 320 -14.86 -32.37 8.12
CA GLU A 320 -13.77 -32.39 9.09
C GLU A 320 -12.79 -31.22 8.84
N ARG A 321 -12.48 -30.95 7.57
CA ARG A 321 -11.62 -29.84 7.21
C ARG A 321 -12.24 -28.48 7.57
N LEU A 322 -13.51 -28.27 7.28
CA LEU A 322 -14.22 -27.04 7.68
C LEU A 322 -14.25 -26.86 9.21
N LYS A 323 -14.51 -27.93 9.96
CA LYS A 323 -14.45 -27.94 11.42
C LYS A 323 -13.05 -27.54 11.89
N MET A 324 -12.01 -28.18 11.35
CA MET A 324 -10.62 -27.85 11.67
C MET A 324 -10.28 -26.40 11.33
N MET A 325 -10.60 -25.94 10.12
CA MET A 325 -10.28 -24.59 9.66
C MET A 325 -11.05 -23.51 10.40
N SER A 326 -12.27 -23.77 10.85
CA SER A 326 -13.09 -22.81 11.60
C SER A 326 -12.66 -22.64 13.06
N THR A 327 -11.97 -23.63 13.63
CA THR A 327 -11.57 -23.64 15.05
C THR A 327 -10.07 -23.46 15.27
N ALA A 328 -9.25 -23.75 14.27
CA ALA A 328 -7.81 -23.62 14.36
C ALA A 328 -7.38 -22.16 14.56
N LYS A 329 -6.44 -21.91 15.45
CA LYS A 329 -5.83 -20.58 15.64
C LYS A 329 -4.87 -20.23 14.51
N LYS A 330 -4.22 -21.23 13.92
CA LYS A 330 -3.31 -21.10 12.79
C LYS A 330 -3.68 -22.09 11.70
N VAL A 331 -3.48 -21.69 10.46
CA VAL A 331 -3.71 -22.53 9.29
C VAL A 331 -2.48 -22.52 8.39
N PRO A 332 -2.16 -23.68 7.76
CA PRO A 332 -1.07 -23.70 6.80
C PRO A 332 -1.44 -22.91 5.55
N MET A 333 -0.52 -22.08 5.09
CA MET A 333 -0.60 -21.38 3.83
C MET A 333 0.52 -21.86 2.92
N GLN A 334 0.17 -22.40 1.78
CA GLN A 334 1.14 -22.77 0.76
C GLN A 334 1.14 -21.73 -0.36
N ARG A 335 2.29 -21.11 -0.59
CA ARG A 335 2.53 -20.27 -1.77
C ARG A 335 3.29 -21.06 -2.81
N THR A 336 2.96 -20.90 -4.08
CA THR A 336 3.65 -21.57 -5.18
C THR A 336 5.16 -21.34 -5.06
N GLY A 337 5.92 -22.44 -4.91
CA GLY A 337 7.39 -22.41 -4.87
C GLY A 337 8.02 -22.03 -3.52
N LYS A 338 7.24 -22.01 -2.43
CA LYS A 338 7.73 -21.79 -1.04
C LYS A 338 7.27 -22.89 -0.11
N ASP A 339 8.01 -23.07 0.99
CA ASP A 339 7.64 -23.97 2.06
C ASP A 339 6.32 -23.54 2.73
N HIS A 340 5.66 -24.51 3.40
CA HIS A 340 4.45 -24.23 4.16
C HIS A 340 4.74 -23.23 5.28
N GLU A 341 3.99 -22.13 5.30
CA GLU A 341 4.03 -21.14 6.35
C GLU A 341 2.71 -21.19 7.13
N GLU A 342 2.78 -21.18 8.46
CA GLU A 342 1.58 -21.05 9.30
C GLU A 342 1.21 -19.58 9.45
N ILE A 343 -0.05 -19.25 9.14
CA ILE A 343 -0.60 -17.91 9.34
C ILE A 343 -1.69 -17.93 10.40
N GLU A 344 -1.87 -16.82 11.10
CA GLU A 344 -2.99 -16.62 12.04
C GLU A 344 -4.32 -16.76 11.29
N ASN A 345 -5.22 -17.56 11.85
CA ASN A 345 -6.54 -17.79 11.28
C ASN A 345 -7.57 -16.85 11.89
N PHE A 346 -8.22 -16.09 11.06
CA PHE A 346 -9.35 -15.23 11.42
C PHE A 346 -10.51 -15.39 10.43
N THR A 347 -10.50 -16.45 9.63
CA THR A 347 -11.51 -16.70 8.59
C THR A 347 -12.83 -17.15 9.20
N LYS A 348 -13.94 -16.58 8.70
CA LYS A 348 -15.31 -17.00 8.99
C LYS A 348 -15.91 -17.65 7.77
N TYR A 349 -16.63 -18.72 7.98
CA TYR A 349 -17.25 -19.48 6.90
C TYR A 349 -18.76 -19.23 6.89
N VAL A 350 -19.31 -18.96 5.71
CA VAL A 350 -20.74 -18.84 5.45
C VAL A 350 -21.12 -19.88 4.40
N LEU A 351 -21.88 -20.87 4.77
CA LEU A 351 -22.27 -21.98 3.93
C LEU A 351 -23.71 -21.83 3.47
N CYS A 352 -23.96 -21.92 2.16
CA CYS A 352 -25.30 -21.91 1.59
C CYS A 352 -25.66 -23.27 1.00
N SER A 353 -26.85 -23.77 1.31
CA SER A 353 -27.34 -25.03 0.75
C SER A 353 -28.82 -24.98 0.44
N ASN A 354 -29.24 -25.76 -0.56
CA ASN A 354 -30.63 -26.02 -0.89
C ASN A 354 -31.11 -27.37 -0.33
N ASN A 355 -30.30 -28.06 0.48
CA ASN A 355 -30.63 -29.35 1.03
C ASN A 355 -30.72 -29.30 2.56
N GLU A 356 -31.92 -29.25 3.11
CA GLU A 356 -32.15 -29.15 4.56
C GLU A 356 -31.91 -30.50 5.29
N THR A 357 -32.20 -31.62 4.63
CA THR A 357 -32.17 -32.93 5.27
C THR A 357 -30.79 -33.59 5.30
N ARG A 358 -29.89 -33.11 4.44
CA ARG A 358 -28.57 -33.73 4.19
C ARG A 358 -27.42 -32.76 4.22
N PHE A 359 -27.60 -31.61 4.90
CA PHE A 359 -26.59 -30.56 4.88
C PHE A 359 -25.39 -30.87 5.78
N ILE A 360 -25.64 -31.31 7.02
CA ILE A 360 -24.59 -31.69 7.97
C ILE A 360 -25.06 -32.94 8.75
N TYR A 361 -24.26 -34.01 8.71
CA TYR A 361 -24.42 -35.12 9.64
C TYR A 361 -23.77 -34.74 10.98
N THR A 362 -24.56 -34.48 12.00
CA THR A 362 -24.13 -34.51 13.41
C THR A 362 -24.36 -35.93 13.93
N GLN A 363 -23.28 -36.68 14.09
CA GLN A 363 -23.36 -37.87 14.96
C GLN A 363 -23.40 -37.42 16.40
#